data_5bf1d92a02293478e2bc6176e17c135d
#
_entry.id   5bf1d92a02293478e2bc6176e17c135d
#
_cell.length_a   1.000
_cell.length_b   1.000
_cell.length_c   1.000
_cell.angle_alpha   90.00
_cell.angle_beta   90.00
_cell.angle_gamma   90.00
#
_symmetry.space_group_name_H-M   'P 1'
#
loop_
_entity.id
_entity.type
_entity.pdbx_description
1 polymer ?
#
loop_
_entity_poly.entity_id
_entity_poly.type
_entity_poly.pdbx_seq_one_letter_code
_entity_poly.pdbx_strand_id
1 'polypeptide(L)'
;TRYIKSIGKGILKVMSKMGISTYQSYCGAQIFDAVGLKSEFVDKYFTGTATLIEGVGLEQIATETVKRHASAFGDDPLLRNSLDVGGEYLFRMRGEAHAWTPDAVATLQHAVRQGSWETFKAFSAQVNDAVANAHAIRGLFHIRTAEETGRKKVPLDAVMPAKEIVRRFSTGAMSFGSISREAHTTLARAMNAIGGKSNTGEGGEQADRYLPLPGGGANPERSAIKQVASGRFGVTAEYLVNSDMMQIKVAQGAKPGEGGQLPGHKVDATIAKVRHSTPGVGLISPPPHHDIYSIEDLAQLIYDLKNVNPAGEVSVKLVSEVGVGTVAAGVAKARADHITVSGYDGGTGASPLTSQKHAGSPWEMGLAETHQTLVLNGLRSRVALQVDGGLRTGRDVIVGALLGADEFGFATAPLIAAGCVMMRKCHLNTCPTGVATQDPVLRKRFKGTPEHVINFFFYVAEEVRELLAEMGFTHLDQIIGDT
;
A
#
# COMPACT_ATOMS: atom_id res chain seq x y z
N THR A 1 -4.03 -38.00 13.52
CA THR A 1 -2.75 -37.34 13.88
C THR A 1 -2.37 -36.23 12.88
N ARG A 2 -2.38 -36.48 11.55
CA ARG A 2 -2.08 -35.42 10.54
C ARG A 2 -3.07 -34.27 10.56
N TYR A 3 -4.35 -34.58 10.71
CA TYR A 3 -5.43 -33.60 10.81
C TYR A 3 -5.23 -32.66 12.02
N ILE A 4 -5.03 -33.21 13.22
CA ILE A 4 -4.78 -32.44 14.45
C ILE A 4 -3.54 -31.55 14.28
N LYS A 5 -2.46 -32.08 13.71
CA LYS A 5 -1.24 -31.31 13.44
C LYS A 5 -1.48 -30.16 12.46
N SER A 6 -2.34 -30.37 11.45
CA SER A 6 -2.71 -29.32 10.48
C SER A 6 -3.56 -28.22 11.11
N ILE A 7 -4.53 -28.59 11.97
CA ILE A 7 -5.32 -27.63 12.75
C ILE A 7 -4.41 -26.79 13.65
N GLY A 8 -3.51 -27.42 14.42
CA GLY A 8 -2.57 -26.69 15.26
C GLY A 8 -1.69 -25.72 14.48
N LYS A 9 -1.18 -26.13 13.31
CA LYS A 9 -0.42 -25.22 12.44
C LYS A 9 -1.29 -24.08 11.88
N GLY A 10 -2.56 -24.32 11.59
CA GLY A 10 -3.50 -23.31 11.16
C GLY A 10 -3.72 -22.26 12.24
N ILE A 11 -4.00 -22.70 13.47
CA ILE A 11 -4.19 -21.79 14.63
C ILE A 11 -2.94 -20.93 14.85
N LEU A 12 -1.75 -21.53 14.87
CA LEU A 12 -0.49 -20.78 15.05
C LEU A 12 -0.27 -19.72 13.94
N LYS A 13 -0.66 -20.02 12.71
CA LYS A 13 -0.60 -19.04 11.62
C LYS A 13 -1.57 -17.87 11.83
N VAL A 14 -2.79 -18.16 12.25
CA VAL A 14 -3.78 -17.12 12.54
C VAL A 14 -3.30 -16.27 13.70
N MET A 15 -2.89 -16.85 14.81
CA MET A 15 -2.33 -16.14 15.97
C MET A 15 -1.16 -15.23 15.57
N SER A 16 -0.24 -15.73 14.72
CA SER A 16 0.88 -14.95 14.21
C SER A 16 0.41 -13.69 13.43
N LYS A 17 -0.62 -13.84 12.58
CA LYS A 17 -1.18 -12.70 11.83
C LYS A 17 -1.84 -11.66 12.72
N MET A 18 -2.42 -12.10 13.83
CA MET A 18 -3.05 -11.27 14.84
C MET A 18 -2.05 -10.66 15.83
N GLY A 19 -0.78 -11.04 15.79
CA GLY A 19 0.23 -10.62 16.77
C GLY A 19 0.01 -11.20 18.16
N ILE A 20 -0.72 -12.32 18.28
CA ILE A 20 -1.04 -12.98 19.56
C ILE A 20 -0.03 -14.12 19.82
N SER A 21 0.64 -14.07 20.96
CA SER A 21 1.67 -15.04 21.32
C SER A 21 1.18 -16.20 22.19
N THR A 22 0.04 -16.06 22.86
CA THR A 22 -0.49 -17.09 23.76
C THR A 22 -1.90 -17.53 23.34
N TYR A 23 -2.18 -18.83 23.46
CA TYR A 23 -3.47 -19.40 23.11
C TYR A 23 -4.61 -18.83 23.97
N GLN A 24 -4.38 -18.56 25.26
CA GLN A 24 -5.37 -17.95 26.14
C GLN A 24 -5.81 -16.57 25.65
N SER A 25 -4.88 -15.78 25.14
CA SER A 25 -5.20 -14.45 24.59
C SER A 25 -5.92 -14.52 23.23
N TYR A 26 -5.77 -15.65 22.51
CA TYR A 26 -6.50 -15.90 21.28
C TYR A 26 -7.96 -16.29 21.54
N CYS A 27 -8.20 -17.08 22.60
CA CYS A 27 -9.57 -17.51 22.94
C CYS A 27 -10.42 -16.28 23.34
N GLY A 28 -11.50 -16.05 22.58
CA GLY A 28 -12.41 -14.92 22.81
C GLY A 28 -11.87 -13.57 22.35
N ALA A 29 -10.76 -13.52 21.64
CA ALA A 29 -10.25 -12.29 21.07
C ALA A 29 -11.22 -11.70 20.02
N GLN A 30 -11.65 -10.47 20.22
CA GLN A 30 -12.55 -9.72 19.31
C GLN A 30 -11.73 -8.78 18.43
N ILE A 31 -10.87 -9.33 17.58
CA ILE A 31 -10.00 -8.57 16.69
C ILE A 31 -10.29 -8.83 15.20
N PHE A 32 -11.45 -9.43 14.93
CA PHE A 32 -11.96 -9.63 13.58
C PHE A 32 -12.91 -8.50 13.22
N ASP A 33 -12.83 -8.06 11.97
CA ASP A 33 -13.75 -7.10 11.37
C ASP A 33 -14.63 -7.82 10.36
N ALA A 34 -15.92 -7.55 10.40
CA ALA A 34 -16.85 -7.97 9.37
C ALA A 34 -16.95 -6.85 8.30
N VAL A 35 -16.69 -7.19 7.05
CA VAL A 35 -16.77 -6.27 5.91
C VAL A 35 -17.76 -6.84 4.90
N GLY A 36 -18.81 -6.07 4.58
CA GLY A 36 -19.81 -6.47 3.61
C GLY A 36 -20.80 -7.53 4.11
N LEU A 37 -21.03 -7.61 5.42
CA LEU A 37 -22.09 -8.39 6.03
C LEU A 37 -23.14 -7.48 6.68
N LYS A 38 -24.43 -7.83 6.56
CA LYS A 38 -25.49 -7.10 7.25
C LYS A 38 -25.30 -7.12 8.76
N SER A 39 -25.50 -5.97 9.41
CA SER A 39 -25.39 -5.84 10.88
C SER A 39 -26.29 -6.85 11.60
N GLU A 40 -27.53 -7.05 11.14
CA GLU A 40 -28.45 -8.06 11.68
C GLU A 40 -27.84 -9.48 11.68
N PHE A 41 -27.11 -9.84 10.62
CA PHE A 41 -26.44 -11.14 10.52
C PHE A 41 -25.26 -11.21 11.49
N VAL A 42 -24.45 -10.15 11.59
CA VAL A 42 -23.30 -10.08 12.50
C VAL A 42 -23.77 -10.12 13.95
N ASP A 43 -24.75 -9.33 14.33
CA ASP A 43 -25.29 -9.28 15.69
C ASP A 43 -25.83 -10.63 16.16
N LYS A 44 -26.44 -11.38 15.23
CA LYS A 44 -27.02 -12.70 15.55
C LYS A 44 -25.99 -13.81 15.68
N TYR A 45 -24.98 -13.85 14.80
CA TYR A 45 -24.06 -14.99 14.68
C TYR A 45 -22.64 -14.68 15.11
N PHE A 46 -22.25 -13.41 15.15
CA PHE A 46 -20.90 -12.94 15.48
C PHE A 46 -20.97 -11.75 16.46
N THR A 47 -21.80 -11.86 17.46
CA THR A 47 -22.08 -10.80 18.44
C THR A 47 -20.79 -10.18 18.98
N GLY A 48 -20.69 -8.83 18.90
CA GLY A 48 -19.53 -8.08 19.34
C GLY A 48 -18.43 -7.91 18.29
N THR A 49 -18.57 -8.51 17.09
CA THR A 49 -17.67 -8.24 15.97
C THR A 49 -17.99 -6.88 15.35
N ALA A 50 -16.97 -6.07 15.13
CA ALA A 50 -17.13 -4.77 14.48
C ALA A 50 -17.57 -4.94 13.01
N THR A 51 -18.54 -4.14 12.58
CA THR A 51 -18.97 -4.06 11.18
C THR A 51 -19.29 -2.60 10.84
N LEU A 52 -18.65 -2.08 9.80
CA LEU A 52 -18.82 -0.69 9.35
C LEU A 52 -19.42 -0.60 7.94
N ILE A 53 -19.43 -1.70 7.20
CA ILE A 53 -19.93 -1.76 5.83
C ILE A 53 -20.97 -2.86 5.73
N GLU A 54 -22.21 -2.45 5.50
CA GLU A 54 -23.33 -3.35 5.22
C GLU A 54 -23.10 -4.15 3.92
N GLY A 55 -23.78 -5.26 3.77
CA GLY A 55 -23.63 -6.10 2.60
C GLY A 55 -24.62 -7.25 2.56
N VAL A 56 -24.11 -8.47 2.38
CA VAL A 56 -24.90 -9.68 2.20
C VAL A 56 -25.42 -10.22 3.54
N GLY A 57 -26.63 -10.79 3.51
CA GLY A 57 -27.23 -11.47 4.65
C GLY A 57 -27.23 -13.00 4.49
N LEU A 58 -27.98 -13.67 5.36
CA LEU A 58 -28.06 -15.13 5.42
C LEU A 58 -28.51 -15.76 4.10
N GLU A 59 -29.43 -15.13 3.37
CA GLU A 59 -29.99 -15.66 2.12
C GLU A 59 -28.91 -15.76 1.03
N GLN A 60 -28.10 -14.73 0.87
CA GLN A 60 -27.00 -14.71 -0.11
C GLN A 60 -25.92 -15.73 0.26
N ILE A 61 -25.57 -15.82 1.55
CA ILE A 61 -24.59 -16.81 2.05
C ILE A 61 -25.10 -18.24 1.81
N ALA A 62 -26.39 -18.50 2.07
CA ALA A 62 -27.01 -19.79 1.79
C ALA A 62 -26.98 -20.11 0.30
N THR A 63 -27.33 -19.13 -0.55
CA THR A 63 -27.30 -19.28 -2.02
C THR A 63 -25.89 -19.63 -2.52
N GLU A 64 -24.86 -18.94 -2.04
CA GLU A 64 -23.47 -19.25 -2.38
C GLU A 64 -23.06 -20.64 -1.92
N THR A 65 -23.49 -21.05 -0.74
CA THR A 65 -23.20 -22.40 -0.20
C THR A 65 -23.86 -23.48 -1.06
N VAL A 66 -25.13 -23.29 -1.45
CA VAL A 66 -25.83 -24.20 -2.36
C VAL A 66 -25.15 -24.29 -3.72
N LYS A 67 -24.73 -23.16 -4.30
CA LYS A 67 -23.97 -23.14 -5.57
C LYS A 67 -22.65 -23.92 -5.46
N ARG A 68 -21.88 -23.71 -4.39
CA ARG A 68 -20.64 -24.47 -4.15
C ARG A 68 -20.90 -25.97 -3.98
N HIS A 69 -21.95 -26.33 -3.26
CA HIS A 69 -22.37 -27.72 -3.10
C HIS A 69 -22.75 -28.33 -4.45
N ALA A 70 -23.59 -27.67 -5.24
CA ALA A 70 -24.00 -28.13 -6.57
C ALA A 70 -22.79 -28.30 -7.51
N SER A 71 -21.83 -27.36 -7.48
CA SER A 71 -20.59 -27.49 -8.27
C SER A 71 -19.74 -28.70 -7.84
N ALA A 72 -19.68 -29.01 -6.54
CA ALA A 72 -18.87 -30.11 -6.02
C ALA A 72 -19.52 -31.48 -6.19
N PHE A 73 -20.88 -31.57 -6.10
CA PHE A 73 -21.64 -32.81 -6.07
C PHE A 73 -22.68 -32.92 -7.19
N GLY A 74 -22.63 -32.04 -8.17
CA GLY A 74 -23.50 -32.08 -9.35
C GLY A 74 -23.24 -33.30 -10.24
N ASP A 75 -24.17 -33.58 -11.14
CA ASP A 75 -24.15 -34.79 -11.98
C ASP A 75 -23.21 -34.71 -13.18
N ASP A 76 -22.50 -33.60 -13.40
CA ASP A 76 -21.55 -33.44 -14.48
C ASP A 76 -20.26 -34.21 -14.18
N PRO A 77 -19.98 -35.32 -14.92
CA PRO A 77 -18.79 -36.16 -14.72
C PRO A 77 -17.48 -35.41 -14.97
N LEU A 78 -17.48 -34.35 -15.79
CA LEU A 78 -16.31 -33.56 -16.10
C LEU A 78 -15.94 -32.64 -14.96
N LEU A 79 -16.92 -32.07 -14.26
CA LEU A 79 -16.71 -31.21 -13.09
C LEU A 79 -16.29 -32.00 -11.86
N ARG A 80 -16.79 -33.22 -11.68
CA ARG A 80 -16.44 -34.09 -10.52
C ARG A 80 -14.97 -34.47 -10.45
N ASN A 81 -14.28 -34.59 -11.59
CA ASN A 81 -12.90 -35.08 -11.67
C ASN A 81 -11.87 -33.97 -11.98
N SER A 82 -12.28 -32.75 -12.17
CA SER A 82 -11.38 -31.61 -12.41
C SER A 82 -11.20 -30.79 -11.14
N LEU A 83 -9.94 -30.56 -10.77
CA LEU A 83 -9.61 -29.57 -9.76
C LEU A 83 -9.64 -28.16 -10.38
N ASP A 84 -10.02 -27.16 -9.58
CA ASP A 84 -9.94 -25.78 -9.99
C ASP A 84 -8.51 -25.43 -10.42
N VAL A 85 -8.40 -24.59 -11.44
CA VAL A 85 -7.09 -24.15 -11.96
C VAL A 85 -6.27 -23.45 -10.87
N GLY A 86 -6.93 -22.88 -9.88
CA GLY A 86 -6.33 -22.07 -8.85
C GLY A 86 -5.82 -20.74 -9.42
N GLY A 87 -4.65 -20.30 -8.99
CA GLY A 87 -4.09 -19.03 -9.46
C GLY A 87 -4.28 -17.88 -8.49
N GLU A 88 -4.66 -18.13 -7.24
CA GLU A 88 -4.88 -17.11 -6.20
C GLU A 88 -3.63 -16.23 -5.95
N TYR A 89 -2.44 -16.82 -5.99
CA TYR A 89 -1.17 -16.10 -5.74
C TYR A 89 -0.50 -15.58 -7.00
N LEU A 90 -0.53 -16.40 -8.05
CA LEU A 90 0.03 -16.11 -9.38
C LEU A 90 -1.10 -16.23 -10.40
N PHE A 91 -1.18 -15.27 -11.32
CA PHE A 91 -2.14 -15.34 -12.41
C PHE A 91 -2.00 -16.68 -13.19
N ARG A 92 -3.12 -17.31 -13.46
CA ARG A 92 -3.25 -18.47 -14.35
C ARG A 92 -4.42 -18.25 -15.30
N MET A 93 -4.22 -18.61 -16.56
CA MET A 93 -5.34 -18.60 -17.50
C MET A 93 -6.47 -19.48 -16.99
N ARG A 94 -7.69 -18.98 -17.04
CA ARG A 94 -8.92 -19.62 -16.52
C ARG A 94 -8.89 -19.87 -15.00
N GLY A 95 -7.96 -19.26 -14.28
CA GLY A 95 -7.92 -19.28 -12.82
C GLY A 95 -8.61 -18.08 -12.19
N GLU A 96 -8.26 -17.79 -10.95
CA GLU A 96 -8.78 -16.66 -10.17
C GLU A 96 -8.54 -15.31 -10.86
N ALA A 97 -9.49 -14.40 -10.70
CA ALA A 97 -9.35 -13.03 -11.19
C ALA A 97 -8.32 -12.24 -10.38
N HIS A 98 -7.56 -11.38 -11.04
CA HIS A 98 -6.55 -10.54 -10.44
C HIS A 98 -6.74 -9.07 -10.78
N ALA A 99 -6.46 -8.18 -9.82
CA ALA A 99 -6.41 -6.74 -10.05
C ALA A 99 -5.33 -6.31 -11.07
N TRP A 100 -4.28 -7.12 -11.22
CA TRP A 100 -3.22 -6.97 -12.20
C TRP A 100 -3.21 -8.20 -13.13
N THR A 101 -3.82 -8.05 -14.28
CA THR A 101 -3.75 -9.06 -15.34
C THR A 101 -2.47 -8.89 -16.17
N PRO A 102 -2.01 -9.91 -16.90
CA PRO A 102 -0.88 -9.76 -17.83
C PRO A 102 -1.09 -8.66 -18.86
N ASP A 103 -2.32 -8.49 -19.34
CA ASP A 103 -2.67 -7.44 -20.31
C ASP A 103 -2.56 -6.05 -19.69
N ALA A 104 -3.07 -5.85 -18.48
CA ALA A 104 -2.92 -4.57 -17.75
C ALA A 104 -1.44 -4.23 -17.51
N VAL A 105 -0.62 -5.22 -17.13
CA VAL A 105 0.82 -5.05 -16.96
C VAL A 105 1.50 -4.66 -18.27
N ALA A 106 1.20 -5.36 -19.37
CA ALA A 106 1.77 -5.09 -20.69
C ALA A 106 1.35 -3.71 -21.20
N THR A 107 0.06 -3.38 -21.13
CA THR A 107 -0.48 -2.11 -21.62
C THR A 107 0.14 -0.92 -20.87
N LEU A 108 0.27 -1.00 -19.52
CA LEU A 108 0.94 0.05 -18.76
C LEU A 108 2.41 0.21 -19.16
N GLN A 109 3.15 -0.91 -19.32
CA GLN A 109 4.54 -0.84 -19.75
C GLN A 109 4.72 -0.24 -21.15
N HIS A 110 3.83 -0.57 -22.07
CA HIS A 110 3.82 0.03 -23.41
C HIS A 110 3.54 1.54 -23.33
N ALA A 111 2.52 1.94 -22.60
CA ALA A 111 2.18 3.35 -22.43
C ALA A 111 3.37 4.19 -21.95
N VAL A 112 4.02 3.77 -20.86
CA VAL A 112 5.12 4.55 -20.26
C VAL A 112 6.40 4.54 -21.07
N ARG A 113 6.69 3.45 -21.80
CA ARG A 113 7.89 3.32 -22.64
C ARG A 113 7.78 4.09 -23.95
N GLN A 114 6.58 4.15 -24.51
CA GLN A 114 6.32 4.86 -25.76
C GLN A 114 5.94 6.32 -25.57
N GLY A 115 5.68 6.74 -24.32
CA GLY A 115 5.18 8.07 -24.03
C GLY A 115 3.74 8.28 -24.55
N SER A 116 2.92 7.22 -24.59
CA SER A 116 1.60 7.24 -25.18
C SER A 116 0.49 7.44 -24.15
N TRP A 117 -0.11 8.61 -24.15
CA TRP A 117 -1.30 8.94 -23.37
C TRP A 117 -2.50 8.06 -23.75
N GLU A 118 -2.72 7.84 -25.03
CA GLU A 118 -3.81 6.99 -25.52
C GLU A 118 -3.71 5.56 -24.99
N THR A 119 -2.51 4.98 -25.00
CA THR A 119 -2.28 3.64 -24.44
C THR A 119 -2.50 3.63 -22.93
N PHE A 120 -2.13 4.71 -22.21
CA PHE A 120 -2.44 4.82 -20.79
C PHE A 120 -3.95 4.90 -20.53
N LYS A 121 -4.71 5.63 -21.35
CA LYS A 121 -6.18 5.66 -21.24
C LYS A 121 -6.79 4.27 -21.46
N ALA A 122 -6.24 3.49 -22.38
CA ALA A 122 -6.67 2.09 -22.57
C ALA A 122 -6.37 1.22 -21.33
N PHE A 123 -5.20 1.39 -20.70
CA PHE A 123 -4.88 0.75 -19.41
C PHE A 123 -5.87 1.18 -18.33
N SER A 124 -6.09 2.48 -18.18
CA SER A 124 -6.99 3.03 -17.16
C SER A 124 -8.42 2.51 -17.36
N ALA A 125 -8.95 2.52 -18.58
CA ALA A 125 -10.25 1.96 -18.89
C ALA A 125 -10.36 0.47 -18.50
N GLN A 126 -9.32 -0.31 -18.80
CA GLN A 126 -9.28 -1.74 -18.47
C GLN A 126 -9.32 -1.99 -16.96
N VAL A 127 -8.55 -1.23 -16.15
CA VAL A 127 -8.47 -1.45 -14.69
C VAL A 127 -9.59 -0.79 -13.92
N ASN A 128 -10.27 0.20 -14.49
CA ASN A 128 -11.42 0.90 -13.92
C ASN A 128 -12.76 0.32 -14.40
N ASP A 129 -12.75 -0.69 -15.28
CA ASP A 129 -13.95 -1.40 -15.68
C ASP A 129 -14.72 -1.92 -14.45
N ALA A 130 -16.03 -1.77 -14.47
CA ALA A 130 -16.86 -2.08 -13.31
C ALA A 130 -16.73 -3.54 -12.84
N VAL A 131 -16.56 -4.49 -13.78
CA VAL A 131 -16.38 -5.91 -13.47
C VAL A 131 -14.96 -6.15 -12.94
N ALA A 132 -13.95 -5.61 -13.61
CA ALA A 132 -12.55 -5.76 -13.22
C ALA A 132 -12.23 -5.11 -11.87
N ASN A 133 -12.94 -4.06 -11.49
CA ASN A 133 -12.72 -3.30 -10.25
C ASN A 133 -13.68 -3.67 -9.11
N ALA A 134 -14.66 -4.56 -9.34
CA ALA A 134 -15.67 -4.97 -8.36
C ALA A 134 -15.08 -5.71 -7.13
N HIS A 135 -13.81 -6.11 -7.17
CA HIS A 135 -13.11 -6.75 -6.04
C HIS A 135 -12.53 -5.74 -5.02
N ALA A 136 -12.66 -4.44 -5.25
CA ALA A 136 -12.26 -3.38 -4.33
C ALA A 136 -13.45 -2.46 -4.02
N ILE A 137 -13.55 -1.98 -2.77
CA ILE A 137 -14.65 -1.08 -2.34
C ILE A 137 -14.75 0.13 -3.25
N ARG A 138 -13.63 0.76 -3.59
CA ARG A 138 -13.59 1.92 -4.50
C ARG A 138 -14.15 1.64 -5.89
N GLY A 139 -14.16 0.39 -6.33
CA GLY A 139 -14.77 -0.02 -7.59
C GLY A 139 -16.30 0.04 -7.59
N LEU A 140 -16.90 0.03 -6.41
CA LEU A 140 -18.35 0.11 -6.23
C LEU A 140 -18.86 1.56 -6.13
N PHE A 141 -17.97 2.55 -6.00
CA PHE A 141 -18.35 3.95 -5.90
C PHE A 141 -18.69 4.53 -7.27
N HIS A 142 -19.69 5.38 -7.29
CA HIS A 142 -19.99 6.24 -8.43
C HIS A 142 -19.46 7.65 -8.16
N ILE A 143 -18.58 8.14 -9.03
CA ILE A 143 -18.09 9.51 -8.98
C ILE A 143 -19.09 10.35 -9.77
N ARG A 144 -19.80 11.24 -9.07
CA ARG A 144 -20.82 12.10 -9.68
C ARG A 144 -20.16 13.18 -10.55
N THR A 145 -20.69 13.38 -11.74
CA THR A 145 -20.29 14.46 -12.64
C THR A 145 -20.82 15.81 -12.18
N ALA A 146 -20.30 16.88 -12.76
CA ALA A 146 -20.80 18.25 -12.54
C ALA A 146 -22.31 18.37 -12.87
N GLU A 147 -22.74 17.70 -13.93
CA GLU A 147 -24.12 17.68 -14.38
C GLU A 147 -25.07 17.03 -13.35
N GLU A 148 -24.66 15.87 -12.78
CA GLU A 148 -25.41 15.17 -11.75
C GLU A 148 -25.49 15.94 -10.42
N THR A 149 -24.53 16.85 -10.17
CA THR A 149 -24.48 17.67 -8.95
C THR A 149 -25.01 19.10 -9.16
N GLY A 150 -25.48 19.43 -10.37
CA GLY A 150 -25.94 20.79 -10.71
C GLY A 150 -24.80 21.81 -10.86
N ARG A 151 -23.55 21.36 -10.92
CA ARG A 151 -22.38 22.20 -11.21
C ARG A 151 -22.18 22.33 -12.72
N LYS A 152 -21.31 23.23 -13.13
CA LYS A 152 -20.88 23.33 -14.53
C LYS A 152 -19.54 22.64 -14.71
N LYS A 153 -19.37 21.90 -15.79
CA LYS A 153 -18.05 21.39 -16.20
C LYS A 153 -17.05 22.53 -16.32
N VAL A 154 -15.84 22.30 -15.88
CA VAL A 154 -14.73 23.26 -15.96
C VAL A 154 -13.86 22.91 -17.16
N PRO A 155 -13.40 23.89 -17.96
CA PRO A 155 -12.42 23.64 -19.00
C PRO A 155 -11.11 23.07 -18.42
N LEU A 156 -10.47 22.12 -19.11
CA LEU A 156 -9.29 21.42 -18.62
C LEU A 156 -8.09 22.38 -18.35
N ASP A 157 -8.00 23.46 -19.08
CA ASP A 157 -6.97 24.49 -18.92
C ASP A 157 -7.17 25.36 -17.65
N ALA A 158 -8.38 25.40 -17.10
CA ALA A 158 -8.67 26.02 -15.81
C ALA A 158 -8.38 25.12 -14.60
N VAL A 159 -8.15 23.83 -14.81
CA VAL A 159 -7.80 22.88 -13.74
C VAL A 159 -6.31 23.00 -13.42
N MET A 160 -5.97 22.91 -12.14
CA MET A 160 -4.60 22.95 -11.65
C MET A 160 -3.67 22.05 -12.51
N PRO A 161 -2.43 22.51 -12.79
CA PRO A 161 -1.54 21.77 -13.67
C PRO A 161 -1.06 20.46 -13.06
N ALA A 162 -0.84 19.44 -13.91
CA ALA A 162 -0.36 18.13 -13.48
C ALA A 162 0.92 18.16 -12.62
N LYS A 163 1.82 19.14 -12.90
CA LYS A 163 3.05 19.36 -12.12
C LYS A 163 2.80 19.72 -10.64
N GLU A 164 1.63 20.20 -10.29
CA GLU A 164 1.24 20.47 -8.91
C GLU A 164 0.62 19.24 -8.27
N ILE A 165 -0.12 18.44 -9.04
CA ILE A 165 -0.73 17.18 -8.59
C ILE A 165 0.35 16.15 -8.26
N VAL A 166 1.38 15.98 -9.12
CA VAL A 166 2.44 14.98 -8.88
C VAL A 166 3.25 15.22 -7.60
N ARG A 167 3.25 16.44 -7.06
CA ARG A 167 3.88 16.76 -5.78
C ARG A 167 3.19 16.10 -4.58
N ARG A 168 1.93 15.71 -4.75
CA ARG A 168 1.15 14.95 -3.75
C ARG A 168 1.37 13.45 -3.84
N PHE A 169 2.22 12.99 -4.76
CA PHE A 169 2.48 11.58 -4.97
C PHE A 169 3.78 11.16 -4.29
N SER A 170 3.73 9.99 -3.68
CA SER A 170 4.90 9.34 -3.09
C SER A 170 5.01 7.90 -3.58
N THR A 171 6.23 7.34 -3.53
CA THR A 171 6.37 5.89 -3.64
C THR A 171 6.05 5.23 -2.31
N GLY A 172 5.40 4.07 -2.36
CA GLY A 172 5.26 3.22 -1.19
C GLY A 172 6.62 2.81 -0.61
N ALA A 173 6.63 2.47 0.66
CA ALA A 173 7.83 2.07 1.39
C ALA A 173 8.35 0.69 0.92
N MET A 174 9.27 0.69 -0.02
CA MET A 174 9.91 -0.50 -0.58
C MET A 174 11.38 -0.51 -0.21
N SER A 175 11.78 -1.39 0.71
CA SER A 175 13.12 -1.36 1.31
C SER A 175 14.23 -1.78 0.34
N PHE A 176 15.38 -1.12 0.44
CA PHE A 176 16.62 -1.61 -0.16
C PHE A 176 16.98 -2.98 0.44
N GLY A 177 17.11 -3.96 -0.41
CA GLY A 177 17.25 -5.37 -0.05
C GLY A 177 15.99 -6.19 -0.38
N SER A 178 14.78 -5.64 -0.24
CA SER A 178 13.57 -6.25 -0.80
C SER A 178 13.53 -6.03 -2.32
N ILE A 179 13.84 -4.83 -2.78
CA ILE A 179 14.08 -4.51 -4.20
C ILE A 179 15.57 -4.23 -4.44
N SER A 180 15.99 -4.27 -5.70
CA SER A 180 17.36 -4.02 -6.11
C SER A 180 17.76 -2.54 -5.95
N ARG A 181 19.06 -2.25 -5.89
CA ARG A 181 19.55 -0.87 -5.89
C ARG A 181 19.07 -0.10 -7.11
N GLU A 182 19.13 -0.73 -8.28
CA GLU A 182 18.73 -0.12 -9.55
C GLU A 182 17.26 0.32 -9.52
N ALA A 183 16.36 -0.54 -9.05
CA ALA A 183 14.95 -0.18 -8.92
C ALA A 183 14.74 0.92 -7.87
N HIS A 184 15.43 0.83 -6.73
CA HIS A 184 15.29 1.78 -5.63
C HIS A 184 15.79 3.19 -6.02
N THR A 185 16.94 3.29 -6.71
CA THR A 185 17.48 4.57 -7.18
C THR A 185 16.68 5.16 -8.35
N THR A 186 16.15 4.31 -9.24
CA THR A 186 15.26 4.74 -10.33
C THR A 186 14.01 5.45 -9.79
N LEU A 187 13.38 4.89 -8.76
CA LEU A 187 12.24 5.51 -8.10
C LEU A 187 12.62 6.85 -7.45
N ALA A 188 13.75 6.92 -6.75
CA ALA A 188 14.20 8.16 -6.12
C ALA A 188 14.46 9.26 -7.15
N ARG A 189 15.19 8.95 -8.23
CA ARG A 189 15.47 9.88 -9.32
C ARG A 189 14.18 10.39 -9.98
N ALA A 190 13.24 9.50 -10.24
CA ALA A 190 11.96 9.88 -10.84
C ALA A 190 11.18 10.85 -9.94
N MET A 191 11.03 10.51 -8.66
CA MET A 191 10.26 11.32 -7.72
C MET A 191 10.91 12.69 -7.47
N ASN A 192 12.24 12.73 -7.32
CA ASN A 192 12.97 14.01 -7.19
C ASN A 192 12.81 14.90 -8.42
N ALA A 193 12.78 14.31 -9.63
CA ALA A 193 12.59 15.08 -10.88
C ALA A 193 11.22 15.73 -10.99
N ILE A 194 10.15 15.12 -10.44
CA ILE A 194 8.78 15.63 -10.51
C ILE A 194 8.35 16.40 -9.25
N GLY A 195 9.20 16.48 -8.23
CA GLY A 195 8.90 17.12 -6.96
C GLY A 195 8.01 16.29 -6.04
N GLY A 196 7.84 14.99 -6.32
CA GLY A 196 7.21 14.02 -5.42
C GLY A 196 8.20 13.44 -4.41
N LYS A 197 7.76 12.48 -3.59
CA LYS A 197 8.58 11.92 -2.50
C LYS A 197 8.82 10.42 -2.71
N SER A 198 10.07 9.94 -2.72
CA SER A 198 10.38 8.51 -2.64
C SER A 198 10.63 8.09 -1.20
N ASN A 199 10.29 6.83 -0.87
CA ASN A 199 10.41 6.27 0.48
C ASN A 199 11.46 5.17 0.50
N THR A 200 12.41 5.22 1.45
CA THR A 200 13.46 4.21 1.60
C THR A 200 12.91 2.83 1.98
N GLY A 201 11.73 2.77 2.61
CA GLY A 201 11.32 1.59 3.36
C GLY A 201 12.22 1.36 4.60
N GLU A 202 12.00 0.25 5.29
CA GLU A 202 12.63 -0.09 6.59
C GLU A 202 14.09 -0.54 6.52
N GLY A 203 14.73 -0.45 5.37
CA GLY A 203 16.06 -1.04 5.13
C GLY A 203 17.23 -0.08 5.23
N GLY A 204 17.02 1.16 5.63
CA GLY A 204 18.05 2.20 5.56
C GLY A 204 18.31 2.64 4.12
N GLU A 205 19.33 3.44 3.93
CA GLU A 205 19.79 3.94 2.63
C GLU A 205 21.34 4.01 2.61
N GLN A 206 21.93 3.72 1.46
CA GLN A 206 23.39 3.81 1.31
C GLN A 206 23.83 5.28 1.38
N ALA A 207 24.91 5.57 2.14
CA ALA A 207 25.40 6.93 2.38
C ALA A 207 25.75 7.67 1.07
N ASP A 208 26.29 6.96 0.07
CA ASP A 208 26.63 7.55 -1.22
C ASP A 208 25.44 8.12 -2.00
N ARG A 209 24.21 7.79 -1.60
CA ARG A 209 22.98 8.27 -2.22
C ARG A 209 22.50 9.62 -1.70
N TYR A 210 22.87 9.98 -0.47
CA TYR A 210 22.45 11.27 0.12
C TYR A 210 23.61 12.24 0.34
N LEU A 211 24.83 11.82 0.12
CA LEU A 211 25.96 12.74 0.06
C LEU A 211 25.83 13.65 -1.18
N PRO A 212 26.21 14.95 -1.06
CA PRO A 212 26.21 15.86 -2.18
C PRO A 212 27.07 15.34 -3.34
N LEU A 213 26.68 15.68 -4.57
CA LEU A 213 27.45 15.35 -5.75
C LEU A 213 28.82 16.09 -5.74
N PRO A 214 29.86 15.55 -6.38
CA PRO A 214 31.12 16.29 -6.62
C PRO A 214 30.82 17.63 -7.33
N GLY A 215 31.23 18.73 -6.72
CA GLY A 215 30.92 20.08 -7.22
C GLY A 215 29.68 20.74 -6.53
N GLY A 216 29.06 20.09 -5.58
CA GLY A 216 27.86 20.57 -4.84
C GLY A 216 26.57 20.22 -5.54
N GLY A 217 25.47 20.34 -4.82
CA GLY A 217 24.13 20.01 -5.28
C GLY A 217 23.57 18.73 -4.68
N ALA A 218 22.23 18.63 -4.62
CA ALA A 218 21.54 17.49 -4.07
C ALA A 218 21.71 16.25 -4.95
N ASN A 219 21.96 15.09 -4.33
CA ASN A 219 22.05 13.83 -5.05
C ASN A 219 20.63 13.38 -5.47
N PRO A 220 20.37 13.20 -6.77
CA PRO A 220 19.05 12.79 -7.26
C PRO A 220 18.63 11.36 -6.82
N GLU A 221 19.56 10.56 -6.30
CA GLU A 221 19.29 9.23 -5.76
C GLU A 221 18.80 9.26 -4.31
N ARG A 222 18.86 10.40 -3.62
CA ARG A 222 18.40 10.55 -2.25
C ARG A 222 16.89 10.38 -2.16
N SER A 223 16.44 9.48 -1.29
CA SER A 223 15.00 9.35 -0.99
C SER A 223 14.57 10.44 0.01
N ALA A 224 13.47 11.11 -0.29
CA ALA A 224 12.91 12.19 0.53
C ALA A 224 12.38 11.66 1.87
N ILE A 225 11.69 10.51 1.85
CA ILE A 225 11.10 9.89 3.05
C ILE A 225 12.05 8.81 3.55
N LYS A 226 12.45 8.91 4.82
CA LYS A 226 13.28 7.91 5.49
C LYS A 226 12.48 7.20 6.57
N GLN A 227 12.26 5.89 6.38
CA GLN A 227 11.42 5.11 7.27
C GLN A 227 12.18 4.62 8.51
N VAL A 228 11.52 4.68 9.65
CA VAL A 228 11.97 4.22 10.97
C VAL A 228 11.00 3.13 11.43
N ALA A 229 11.38 1.87 11.24
CA ALA A 229 10.57 0.72 11.67
C ALA A 229 11.07 0.17 13.02
N SER A 230 10.34 -0.76 13.62
CA SER A 230 10.69 -1.35 14.92
C SER A 230 12.09 -1.97 14.97
N GLY A 231 12.54 -2.56 13.86
CA GLY A 231 13.90 -3.14 13.73
C GLY A 231 15.02 -2.11 13.65
N ARG A 232 14.73 -0.82 13.45
CA ARG A 232 15.72 0.28 13.35
C ARG A 232 16.86 0.00 12.34
N PHE A 233 16.65 -0.83 11.32
CA PHE A 233 17.68 -1.20 10.36
C PHE A 233 18.19 0.00 9.57
N GLY A 234 19.47 0.31 9.73
CA GLY A 234 20.13 1.41 9.03
C GLY A 234 19.73 2.82 9.52
N VAL A 235 19.05 2.92 10.65
CA VAL A 235 18.66 4.21 11.23
C VAL A 235 19.84 4.77 12.03
N THR A 236 20.45 5.83 11.48
CA THR A 236 21.53 6.60 12.10
C THR A 236 21.18 8.08 12.10
N ALA A 237 21.88 8.88 12.90
CA ALA A 237 21.70 10.34 12.86
C ALA A 237 21.95 10.92 11.47
N GLU A 238 22.99 10.43 10.78
CA GLU A 238 23.30 10.84 9.40
C GLU A 238 22.15 10.50 8.42
N TYR A 239 21.56 9.32 8.55
CA TYR A 239 20.38 8.93 7.77
C TYR A 239 19.20 9.88 8.02
N LEU A 240 18.91 10.21 9.28
CA LEU A 240 17.77 11.04 9.66
C LEU A 240 17.92 12.50 9.24
N VAL A 241 19.08 13.11 9.42
CA VAL A 241 19.30 14.53 9.04
C VAL A 241 19.28 14.76 7.52
N ASN A 242 19.42 13.71 6.73
CA ASN A 242 19.32 13.76 5.28
C ASN A 242 17.92 13.43 4.74
N SER A 243 16.88 13.53 5.55
CA SER A 243 15.48 13.32 5.16
C SER A 243 14.71 14.63 5.05
N ASP A 244 13.74 14.67 4.15
CA ASP A 244 12.69 15.70 4.14
C ASP A 244 11.54 15.30 5.06
N MET A 245 11.32 13.97 5.21
CA MET A 245 10.31 13.40 6.10
C MET A 245 10.85 12.12 6.74
N MET A 246 10.73 12.02 8.06
CA MET A 246 11.02 10.81 8.83
C MET A 246 9.71 10.07 9.10
N GLN A 247 9.58 8.82 8.67
CA GLN A 247 8.35 8.06 8.80
C GLN A 247 8.47 6.92 9.80
N ILE A 248 7.79 7.05 10.95
CA ILE A 248 7.63 5.97 11.92
C ILE A 248 6.67 4.93 11.35
N LYS A 249 7.15 3.71 11.14
CA LYS A 249 6.33 2.60 10.68
C LYS A 249 5.85 1.77 11.87
N VAL A 250 4.58 1.89 12.23
CA VAL A 250 3.98 1.08 13.30
C VAL A 250 3.76 -0.35 12.81
N ALA A 251 3.14 -0.51 11.63
CA ALA A 251 2.88 -1.81 11.00
C ALA A 251 2.78 -1.65 9.47
N GLN A 252 2.42 -2.74 8.77
CA GLN A 252 2.12 -2.70 7.33
C GLN A 252 0.80 -3.42 7.04
N GLY A 253 0.01 -2.89 6.11
CA GLY A 253 -1.38 -3.29 5.88
C GLY A 253 -1.60 -4.78 5.63
N ALA A 254 -0.73 -5.42 4.84
CA ALA A 254 -0.86 -6.84 4.50
C ALA A 254 -0.46 -7.80 5.63
N LYS A 255 0.26 -7.34 6.64
CA LYS A 255 0.80 -8.18 7.73
C LYS A 255 0.81 -7.43 9.06
N PRO A 256 -0.34 -6.97 9.57
CA PRO A 256 -0.38 -6.13 10.76
C PRO A 256 0.20 -6.82 12.00
N GLY A 257 0.03 -8.13 12.15
CA GLY A 257 0.54 -8.90 13.26
C GLY A 257 1.90 -9.59 13.04
N GLU A 258 2.36 -9.73 11.77
CA GLU A 258 3.62 -10.44 11.44
C GLU A 258 4.81 -9.49 11.27
N GLY A 259 4.56 -8.26 10.81
CA GLY A 259 5.58 -7.26 10.55
C GLY A 259 6.42 -7.48 9.30
N GLY A 260 7.53 -6.73 9.22
CA GLY A 260 8.46 -6.78 8.10
C GLY A 260 9.46 -7.94 8.22
N GLN A 261 9.84 -8.52 7.08
CA GLN A 261 10.85 -9.58 7.01
C GLN A 261 11.71 -9.43 5.76
N LEU A 262 13.01 -9.62 5.91
CA LEU A 262 13.93 -9.84 4.80
C LEU A 262 14.61 -11.21 4.97
N PRO A 263 14.42 -12.16 4.03
CA PRO A 263 15.03 -13.47 4.11
C PRO A 263 16.57 -13.39 4.04
N GLY A 264 17.27 -14.27 4.78
CA GLY A 264 18.73 -14.24 4.87
C GLY A 264 19.45 -14.36 3.52
N HIS A 265 18.92 -15.11 2.57
CA HIS A 265 19.49 -15.24 1.22
C HIS A 265 19.41 -13.95 0.37
N LYS A 266 18.69 -12.92 0.83
CA LYS A 266 18.70 -11.57 0.26
C LYS A 266 19.60 -10.61 1.01
N VAL A 267 20.14 -11.01 2.17
CA VAL A 267 21.04 -10.18 3.00
C VAL A 267 22.48 -10.45 2.57
N ASP A 268 22.91 -9.79 1.50
CA ASP A 268 24.32 -9.79 1.08
C ASP A 268 25.19 -8.87 1.95
N ALA A 269 26.47 -8.78 1.68
CA ALA A 269 27.40 -7.94 2.43
C ALA A 269 27.03 -6.44 2.37
N THR A 270 26.49 -5.96 1.26
CA THR A 270 26.07 -4.57 1.09
C THR A 270 24.83 -4.28 1.93
N ILE A 271 23.81 -5.14 1.84
CA ILE A 271 22.57 -5.02 2.63
C ILE A 271 22.89 -5.10 4.12
N ALA A 272 23.72 -6.07 4.52
CA ALA A 272 24.12 -6.24 5.92
C ALA A 272 24.81 -4.98 6.45
N LYS A 273 25.72 -4.40 5.68
CA LYS A 273 26.42 -3.15 6.05
C LYS A 273 25.43 -2.00 6.26
N VAL A 274 24.49 -1.77 5.32
CA VAL A 274 23.51 -0.68 5.40
C VAL A 274 22.56 -0.87 6.57
N ARG A 275 22.19 -2.12 6.88
CA ARG A 275 21.26 -2.45 7.96
C ARG A 275 21.93 -2.68 9.32
N HIS A 276 23.25 -2.54 9.41
CA HIS A 276 24.03 -2.85 10.62
C HIS A 276 23.76 -4.27 11.13
N SER A 277 23.85 -5.26 10.24
CA SER A 277 23.51 -6.66 10.51
C SER A 277 24.55 -7.60 9.92
N THR A 278 24.31 -8.92 10.06
CA THR A 278 25.23 -9.97 9.57
C THR A 278 24.75 -10.51 8.22
N PRO A 279 25.64 -10.67 7.21
CA PRO A 279 25.28 -11.30 5.94
C PRO A 279 24.70 -12.71 6.13
N GLY A 280 23.70 -13.06 5.34
CA GLY A 280 23.05 -14.37 5.36
C GLY A 280 22.05 -14.60 6.48
N VAL A 281 21.95 -13.70 7.45
CA VAL A 281 20.98 -13.80 8.55
C VAL A 281 19.68 -13.10 8.17
N GLY A 282 18.55 -13.79 8.35
CA GLY A 282 17.22 -13.21 8.13
C GLY A 282 16.92 -12.10 9.12
N LEU A 283 16.28 -11.03 8.64
CA LEU A 283 15.97 -9.85 9.44
C LEU A 283 14.46 -9.72 9.61
N ILE A 284 14.03 -9.51 10.86
CA ILE A 284 12.62 -9.34 11.23
C ILE A 284 12.45 -7.97 11.89
N SER A 285 11.41 -7.26 11.46
CA SER A 285 10.96 -6.00 12.05
C SER A 285 9.54 -6.22 12.57
N PRO A 286 9.37 -6.69 13.82
CA PRO A 286 8.05 -7.03 14.34
C PRO A 286 7.20 -5.78 14.54
N PRO A 287 5.88 -5.86 14.41
CA PRO A 287 4.94 -4.85 14.89
C PRO A 287 4.55 -5.17 16.34
N PRO A 288 4.21 -4.18 17.14
CA PRO A 288 4.60 -2.79 17.06
C PRO A 288 6.07 -2.57 17.45
N HIS A 289 6.49 -1.31 17.59
CA HIS A 289 7.80 -0.99 18.14
C HIS A 289 7.91 -1.46 19.60
N HIS A 290 9.02 -2.10 19.98
CA HIS A 290 9.23 -2.65 21.31
C HIS A 290 9.34 -1.58 22.42
N ASP A 291 9.58 -0.35 22.03
CA ASP A 291 9.72 0.83 22.91
C ASP A 291 8.48 1.74 22.87
N ILE A 292 7.40 1.34 22.23
CA ILE A 292 6.14 2.09 22.11
C ILE A 292 5.00 1.21 22.64
N TYR A 293 4.49 1.55 23.82
CA TYR A 293 3.38 0.88 24.49
C TYR A 293 2.16 1.77 24.69
N SER A 294 2.36 3.08 24.49
CA SER A 294 1.31 4.10 24.63
C SER A 294 1.50 5.22 23.61
N ILE A 295 0.50 6.11 23.52
CA ILE A 295 0.59 7.29 22.66
C ILE A 295 1.67 8.27 23.16
N GLU A 296 1.95 8.28 24.46
CA GLU A 296 2.99 9.09 25.09
C GLU A 296 4.39 8.63 24.67
N ASP A 297 4.62 7.32 24.58
CA ASP A 297 5.88 6.76 24.05
C ASP A 297 6.09 7.14 22.59
N LEU A 298 5.02 7.10 21.80
CA LEU A 298 5.06 7.55 20.39
C LEU A 298 5.35 9.06 20.32
N ALA A 299 4.74 9.86 21.19
CA ALA A 299 5.00 11.30 21.27
C ALA A 299 6.46 11.60 21.61
N GLN A 300 7.07 10.80 22.49
CA GLN A 300 8.50 10.89 22.79
C GLN A 300 9.35 10.61 21.54
N LEU A 301 9.06 9.54 20.81
CA LEU A 301 9.81 9.22 19.58
C LEU A 301 9.63 10.33 18.52
N ILE A 302 8.44 10.88 18.35
CA ILE A 302 8.19 12.02 17.46
C ILE A 302 9.04 13.23 17.88
N TYR A 303 9.07 13.53 19.16
CA TYR A 303 9.87 14.61 19.72
C TYR A 303 11.37 14.40 19.48
N ASP A 304 11.88 13.19 19.70
CA ASP A 304 13.29 12.85 19.50
C ASP A 304 13.69 13.00 18.02
N LEU A 305 12.84 12.52 17.09
CA LEU A 305 13.08 12.68 15.66
C LEU A 305 13.10 14.16 15.23
N LYS A 306 12.18 14.97 15.75
CA LYS A 306 12.15 16.42 15.49
C LYS A 306 13.39 17.15 16.04
N ASN A 307 13.97 16.68 17.15
CA ASN A 307 15.24 17.21 17.65
C ASN A 307 16.45 16.79 16.79
N VAL A 308 16.43 15.58 16.24
CA VAL A 308 17.50 15.12 15.33
C VAL A 308 17.47 15.88 14.02
N ASN A 309 16.28 16.10 13.44
CA ASN A 309 16.10 16.86 12.21
C ASN A 309 14.94 17.85 12.34
N PRO A 310 15.19 19.05 12.88
CA PRO A 310 14.14 20.07 13.09
C PRO A 310 13.49 20.59 11.79
N ALA A 311 14.17 20.45 10.65
CA ALA A 311 13.66 20.86 9.34
C ALA A 311 12.80 19.78 8.66
N GLY A 312 12.90 18.53 9.10
CA GLY A 312 12.19 17.40 8.53
C GLY A 312 10.80 17.21 9.17
N GLU A 313 9.83 16.86 8.34
CA GLU A 313 8.51 16.44 8.82
C GLU A 313 8.59 15.07 9.51
N VAL A 314 7.68 14.82 10.47
CA VAL A 314 7.52 13.50 11.08
C VAL A 314 6.17 12.91 10.68
N SER A 315 6.24 11.79 9.97
CA SER A 315 5.10 10.98 9.55
C SER A 315 4.93 9.77 10.46
N VAL A 316 3.68 9.36 10.69
CA VAL A 316 3.38 8.07 11.31
C VAL A 316 2.56 7.23 10.33
N LYS A 317 3.06 6.04 9.99
CA LYS A 317 2.36 5.08 9.15
C LYS A 317 1.55 4.13 10.01
N LEU A 318 0.23 4.22 9.85
CA LEU A 318 -0.78 3.35 10.45
C LEU A 318 -1.32 2.37 9.41
N VAL A 319 -2.00 1.33 9.87
CA VAL A 319 -2.71 0.39 9.00
C VAL A 319 -4.21 0.61 9.11
N SER A 320 -4.92 0.35 8.01
CA SER A 320 -6.38 0.35 8.00
C SER A 320 -6.89 -0.81 8.85
N GLU A 321 -7.48 -0.49 9.97
CA GLU A 321 -8.13 -1.41 10.91
C GLU A 321 -9.19 -0.64 11.70
N VAL A 322 -10.11 -1.33 12.33
CA VAL A 322 -11.14 -0.69 13.17
C VAL A 322 -10.47 0.03 14.35
N GLY A 323 -10.85 1.30 14.56
CA GLY A 323 -10.26 2.15 15.61
C GLY A 323 -9.02 2.92 15.16
N VAL A 324 -8.58 2.79 13.90
CA VAL A 324 -7.43 3.55 13.37
C VAL A 324 -7.62 5.07 13.50
N GLY A 325 -8.87 5.55 13.39
CA GLY A 325 -9.18 6.97 13.61
C GLY A 325 -8.84 7.45 15.01
N THR A 326 -9.09 6.63 16.04
CA THR A 326 -8.71 6.95 17.42
C THR A 326 -7.19 7.02 17.60
N VAL A 327 -6.47 6.06 16.99
CA VAL A 327 -5.00 6.07 16.99
C VAL A 327 -4.48 7.32 16.28
N ALA A 328 -5.04 7.65 15.12
CA ALA A 328 -4.67 8.83 14.34
C ALA A 328 -4.91 10.15 15.12
N ALA A 329 -6.01 10.24 15.87
CA ALA A 329 -6.26 11.40 16.75
C ALA A 329 -5.18 11.53 17.83
N GLY A 330 -4.73 10.42 18.41
CA GLY A 330 -3.59 10.38 19.32
C GLY A 330 -2.30 10.84 18.66
N VAL A 331 -2.01 10.35 17.45
CA VAL A 331 -0.84 10.74 16.64
C VAL A 331 -0.83 12.24 16.33
N ALA A 332 -1.98 12.80 15.94
CA ALA A 332 -2.11 14.23 15.68
C ALA A 332 -1.88 15.08 16.97
N LYS A 333 -2.38 14.60 18.13
CA LYS A 333 -2.11 15.22 19.43
C LYS A 333 -0.64 15.09 19.83
N ALA A 334 0.03 14.02 19.47
CA ALA A 334 1.47 13.80 19.66
C ALA A 334 2.36 14.67 18.74
N ARG A 335 1.76 15.55 17.93
CA ARG A 335 2.43 16.52 17.05
C ARG A 335 3.19 15.89 15.88
N ALA A 336 2.73 14.78 15.35
CA ALA A 336 3.11 14.35 14.00
C ALA A 336 2.62 15.40 12.98
N ASP A 337 3.37 15.56 11.88
CA ASP A 337 3.02 16.47 10.79
C ASP A 337 2.18 15.77 9.73
N HIS A 338 2.32 14.45 9.64
CA HIS A 338 1.76 13.64 8.58
C HIS A 338 1.36 12.25 9.08
N ILE A 339 0.25 11.71 8.56
CA ILE A 339 -0.23 10.36 8.84
C ILE A 339 -0.44 9.63 7.52
N THR A 340 0.10 8.42 7.40
CA THR A 340 -0.22 7.51 6.30
C THR A 340 -1.14 6.40 6.79
N VAL A 341 -2.29 6.21 6.12
CA VAL A 341 -3.18 5.06 6.32
C VAL A 341 -2.95 4.05 5.20
N SER A 342 -2.47 2.86 5.56
CA SER A 342 -2.11 1.80 4.61
C SER A 342 -3.17 0.70 4.59
N GLY A 343 -3.71 0.40 3.41
CA GLY A 343 -4.65 -0.71 3.24
C GLY A 343 -3.97 -2.09 3.16
N TYR A 344 -4.77 -3.15 3.16
CA TYR A 344 -4.31 -4.55 3.10
C TYR A 344 -3.43 -4.87 1.88
N ASP A 345 -3.50 -4.10 0.81
CA ASP A 345 -2.62 -4.25 -0.36
C ASP A 345 -1.19 -3.75 -0.09
N GLY A 346 -0.97 -3.00 0.97
CA GLY A 346 0.34 -2.46 1.34
C GLY A 346 1.26 -3.55 1.91
N GLY A 347 2.43 -3.76 1.28
CA GLY A 347 3.43 -4.72 1.75
C GLY A 347 3.24 -6.16 1.28
N THR A 348 2.49 -6.40 0.20
CA THR A 348 2.15 -7.74 -0.32
C THR A 348 3.28 -8.44 -1.09
N GLY A 349 4.36 -7.77 -1.43
CA GLY A 349 5.42 -8.30 -2.31
C GLY A 349 6.04 -9.63 -1.86
N ALA A 350 6.15 -9.88 -0.55
CA ALA A 350 6.66 -11.12 0.03
C ALA A 350 5.70 -11.74 1.07
N SER A 351 4.44 -11.28 1.10
CA SER A 351 3.45 -11.79 2.06
C SER A 351 2.98 -13.19 1.68
N PRO A 352 2.74 -14.07 2.67
CA PRO A 352 2.08 -15.35 2.44
C PRO A 352 0.66 -15.14 1.90
N LEU A 353 0.15 -16.09 1.10
CA LEU A 353 -1.20 -16.02 0.55
C LEU A 353 -2.27 -15.83 1.63
N THR A 354 -2.11 -16.52 2.76
CA THR A 354 -3.04 -16.41 3.89
C THR A 354 -3.10 -15.01 4.50
N SER A 355 -2.01 -14.25 4.48
CA SER A 355 -2.02 -12.84 4.90
C SER A 355 -2.73 -11.96 3.89
N GLN A 356 -2.45 -12.17 2.60
CA GLN A 356 -3.08 -11.39 1.52
C GLN A 356 -4.61 -11.56 1.48
N LYS A 357 -5.11 -12.76 1.84
CA LYS A 357 -6.56 -13.06 1.80
C LYS A 357 -7.29 -12.70 3.09
N HIS A 358 -6.62 -12.72 4.23
CA HIS A 358 -7.31 -12.74 5.53
C HIS A 358 -6.78 -11.74 6.55
N ALA A 359 -5.77 -10.95 6.22
CA ALA A 359 -5.23 -9.94 7.11
C ALA A 359 -5.37 -8.53 6.53
N GLY A 360 -5.54 -7.55 7.40
CA GLY A 360 -5.72 -6.15 7.02
C GLY A 360 -7.11 -5.81 6.49
N SER A 361 -7.40 -4.53 6.42
CA SER A 361 -8.67 -3.97 5.93
C SER A 361 -8.43 -3.07 4.72
N PRO A 362 -9.46 -2.84 3.88
CA PRO A 362 -9.37 -1.89 2.77
C PRO A 362 -9.02 -0.48 3.26
N TRP A 363 -8.16 0.22 2.51
CA TRP A 363 -7.76 1.58 2.89
C TRP A 363 -8.93 2.57 2.88
N GLU A 364 -9.95 2.32 2.08
CA GLU A 364 -11.13 3.15 1.96
C GLU A 364 -11.83 3.30 3.31
N MET A 365 -11.91 2.21 4.08
CA MET A 365 -12.49 2.21 5.42
C MET A 365 -11.62 2.99 6.42
N GLY A 366 -10.35 2.65 6.51
CA GLY A 366 -9.44 3.27 7.47
C GLY A 366 -9.21 4.75 7.20
N LEU A 367 -9.17 5.15 5.91
CA LEU A 367 -9.05 6.55 5.53
C LEU A 367 -10.29 7.35 5.94
N ALA A 368 -11.49 6.86 5.61
CA ALA A 368 -12.76 7.51 5.94
C ALA A 368 -12.92 7.66 7.47
N GLU A 369 -12.65 6.59 8.22
CA GLU A 369 -12.69 6.61 9.69
C GLU A 369 -11.69 7.63 10.25
N THR A 370 -10.46 7.64 9.74
CA THR A 370 -9.41 8.57 10.16
C THR A 370 -9.81 10.02 9.88
N HIS A 371 -10.25 10.31 8.66
CA HIS A 371 -10.67 11.65 8.29
C HIS A 371 -11.82 12.15 9.17
N GLN A 372 -12.89 11.38 9.31
CA GLN A 372 -14.05 11.73 10.13
C GLN A 372 -13.68 11.94 11.60
N THR A 373 -12.85 11.04 12.17
CA THR A 373 -12.42 11.16 13.57
C THR A 373 -11.58 12.42 13.79
N LEU A 374 -10.66 12.73 12.87
CA LEU A 374 -9.86 13.96 12.94
C LEU A 374 -10.72 15.24 12.82
N VAL A 375 -11.72 15.24 11.93
CA VAL A 375 -12.66 16.36 11.79
C VAL A 375 -13.48 16.54 13.07
N LEU A 376 -14.10 15.48 13.58
CA LEU A 376 -14.91 15.52 14.81
C LEU A 376 -14.13 16.03 16.03
N ASN A 377 -12.83 15.78 16.08
CA ASN A 377 -11.95 16.21 17.18
C ASN A 377 -11.24 17.56 16.90
N GLY A 378 -11.50 18.24 15.79
CA GLY A 378 -10.84 19.49 15.44
C GLY A 378 -9.32 19.33 15.17
N LEU A 379 -8.89 18.16 14.73
CA LEU A 379 -7.49 17.80 14.52
C LEU A 379 -7.10 17.71 13.04
N ARG A 380 -8.08 17.67 12.12
CA ARG A 380 -7.82 17.42 10.70
C ARG A 380 -6.84 18.41 10.06
N SER A 381 -6.91 19.68 10.44
CA SER A 381 -6.02 20.72 9.92
C SER A 381 -4.59 20.68 10.47
N ARG A 382 -4.31 19.81 11.44
CA ARG A 382 -2.98 19.72 12.07
C ARG A 382 -2.04 18.75 11.35
N VAL A 383 -2.56 17.87 10.52
CA VAL A 383 -1.79 16.80 9.86
C VAL A 383 -2.18 16.68 8.39
N ALA A 384 -1.20 16.42 7.54
CA ALA A 384 -1.46 15.93 6.19
C ALA A 384 -1.81 14.44 6.26
N LEU A 385 -2.81 14.01 5.49
CA LEU A 385 -3.30 12.63 5.48
C LEU A 385 -2.99 11.97 4.15
N GLN A 386 -2.20 10.91 4.17
CA GLN A 386 -1.84 10.12 3.01
C GLN A 386 -2.52 8.76 3.03
N VAL A 387 -2.88 8.25 1.88
CA VAL A 387 -3.35 6.88 1.69
C VAL A 387 -2.39 6.09 0.80
N ASP A 388 -2.17 4.81 1.12
CA ASP A 388 -1.53 3.85 0.23
C ASP A 388 -2.23 2.48 0.28
N GLY A 389 -1.97 1.64 -0.72
CA GLY A 389 -2.54 0.30 -0.82
C GLY A 389 -3.20 0.05 -2.18
N GLY A 390 -2.41 -0.22 -3.20
CA GLY A 390 -2.92 -0.67 -4.50
C GLY A 390 -3.51 0.42 -5.40
N LEU A 391 -3.11 1.67 -5.23
CA LEU A 391 -3.50 2.77 -6.15
C LEU A 391 -2.91 2.55 -7.53
N ARG A 392 -3.69 2.78 -8.60
CA ARG A 392 -3.34 2.46 -10.00
C ARG A 392 -3.58 3.60 -10.99
N THR A 393 -4.64 4.38 -10.81
CA THR A 393 -5.15 5.35 -11.78
C THR A 393 -5.55 6.66 -11.11
N GLY A 394 -5.87 7.68 -11.90
CA GLY A 394 -6.40 8.94 -11.42
C GLY A 394 -7.73 8.80 -10.68
N ARG A 395 -8.54 7.80 -11.07
CA ARG A 395 -9.78 7.49 -10.36
C ARG A 395 -9.54 7.10 -8.90
N ASP A 396 -8.50 6.29 -8.63
CA ASP A 396 -8.14 5.93 -7.25
C ASP A 396 -7.73 7.17 -6.44
N VAL A 397 -7.04 8.13 -7.07
CA VAL A 397 -6.66 9.42 -6.44
C VAL A 397 -7.90 10.24 -6.09
N ILE A 398 -8.85 10.38 -7.01
CA ILE A 398 -10.11 11.11 -6.76
C ILE A 398 -10.89 10.47 -5.61
N VAL A 399 -11.05 9.15 -5.62
CA VAL A 399 -11.72 8.44 -4.50
C VAL A 399 -10.99 8.68 -3.18
N GLY A 400 -9.65 8.60 -3.17
CA GLY A 400 -8.87 8.89 -1.98
C GLY A 400 -9.05 10.32 -1.48
N ALA A 401 -9.07 11.31 -2.37
CA ALA A 401 -9.32 12.71 -2.01
C ALA A 401 -10.73 12.90 -1.45
N LEU A 402 -11.76 12.37 -2.10
CA LEU A 402 -13.13 12.42 -1.61
C LEU A 402 -13.27 11.83 -0.20
N LEU A 403 -12.55 10.74 0.10
CA LEU A 403 -12.53 10.12 1.44
C LEU A 403 -11.60 10.83 2.43
N GLY A 404 -10.90 11.91 2.02
CA GLY A 404 -10.16 12.80 2.91
C GLY A 404 -8.64 12.76 2.82
N ALA A 405 -8.03 12.16 1.79
CA ALA A 405 -6.58 12.16 1.63
C ALA A 405 -6.06 13.43 0.95
N ASP A 406 -4.93 13.95 1.43
CA ASP A 406 -4.16 15.06 0.83
C ASP A 406 -3.06 14.51 -0.10
N GLU A 407 -2.47 13.35 0.23
CA GLU A 407 -1.35 12.74 -0.48
C GLU A 407 -1.62 11.25 -0.80
N PHE A 408 -0.92 10.72 -1.81
CA PHE A 408 -1.21 9.41 -2.39
C PHE A 408 0.07 8.61 -2.62
N GLY A 409 0.12 7.38 -2.06
CA GLY A 409 1.26 6.49 -2.13
C GLY A 409 1.06 5.34 -3.13
N PHE A 410 2.04 5.14 -4.02
CA PHE A 410 2.01 4.12 -5.07
C PHE A 410 3.21 3.19 -4.95
N ALA A 411 3.00 1.88 -4.90
CA ALA A 411 4.09 0.90 -4.84
C ALA A 411 4.14 0.00 -6.08
N THR A 412 3.11 -0.81 -6.31
CA THR A 412 3.09 -1.81 -7.38
C THR A 412 3.09 -1.17 -8.77
N ALA A 413 2.27 -0.15 -9.00
CA ALA A 413 2.15 0.49 -10.31
C ALA A 413 3.46 1.11 -10.82
N PRO A 414 4.21 1.95 -10.05
CA PRO A 414 5.50 2.44 -10.50
C PRO A 414 6.56 1.34 -10.66
N LEU A 415 6.51 0.23 -9.91
CA LEU A 415 7.39 -0.91 -10.16
C LEU A 415 7.04 -1.61 -11.48
N ILE A 416 5.76 -1.72 -11.85
CA ILE A 416 5.33 -2.25 -13.15
C ILE A 416 5.80 -1.32 -14.26
N ALA A 417 5.64 -0.01 -14.13
CA ALA A 417 6.18 0.97 -15.04
C ALA A 417 7.70 0.80 -15.24
N ALA A 418 8.44 0.51 -14.17
CA ALA A 418 9.87 0.22 -14.19
C ALA A 418 10.22 -1.20 -14.69
N GLY A 419 9.25 -2.07 -15.01
CA GLY A 419 9.50 -3.38 -15.61
C GLY A 419 9.15 -4.60 -14.75
N CYS A 420 8.43 -4.44 -13.64
CA CYS A 420 7.90 -5.59 -12.89
C CYS A 420 6.81 -6.30 -13.72
N VAL A 421 6.87 -7.63 -13.79
CA VAL A 421 5.92 -8.46 -14.54
C VAL A 421 5.00 -9.28 -13.64
N MET A 422 4.88 -8.91 -12.38
CA MET A 422 4.01 -9.56 -11.38
C MET A 422 4.21 -11.07 -11.23
N MET A 423 5.46 -11.55 -11.41
CA MET A 423 5.82 -12.96 -11.26
C MET A 423 5.64 -13.52 -9.84
N ARG A 424 5.42 -12.65 -8.83
CA ARG A 424 5.20 -13.01 -7.42
C ARG A 424 6.32 -13.91 -6.82
N LYS A 425 7.57 -13.72 -7.29
CA LYS A 425 8.78 -14.40 -6.82
C LYS A 425 9.69 -13.47 -5.99
N CYS A 426 9.15 -12.35 -5.52
CA CYS A 426 9.90 -11.31 -4.81
C CYS A 426 10.65 -11.84 -3.58
N HIS A 427 10.09 -12.82 -2.86
CA HIS A 427 10.66 -13.41 -1.65
C HIS A 427 11.77 -14.44 -1.92
N LEU A 428 11.90 -14.94 -3.17
CA LEU A 428 12.82 -16.04 -3.52
C LEU A 428 14.19 -15.56 -4.05
N ASN A 429 14.41 -14.25 -4.18
CA ASN A 429 15.61 -13.69 -4.81
C ASN A 429 15.81 -14.07 -6.29
N THR A 430 14.78 -14.55 -6.96
CA THR A 430 14.79 -15.06 -8.35
C THR A 430 13.99 -14.19 -9.30
N CYS A 431 13.84 -12.90 -9.02
CA CYS A 431 13.08 -11.99 -9.87
C CYS A 431 13.71 -11.90 -11.27
N PRO A 432 13.01 -12.33 -12.35
CA PRO A 432 13.60 -12.44 -13.68
C PRO A 432 13.89 -11.09 -14.33
N THR A 433 13.25 -10.01 -13.85
CA THR A 433 13.41 -8.66 -14.40
C THR A 433 14.35 -7.78 -13.59
N GLY A 434 15.01 -8.31 -12.56
CA GLY A 434 15.97 -7.56 -11.76
C GLY A 434 15.37 -6.57 -10.75
N VAL A 435 14.04 -6.49 -10.64
CA VAL A 435 13.37 -5.52 -9.75
C VAL A 435 13.51 -5.91 -8.27
N ALA A 436 13.25 -7.17 -7.92
CA ALA A 436 13.16 -7.62 -6.53
C ALA A 436 14.14 -8.75 -6.22
N THR A 437 15.40 -8.56 -6.56
CA THR A 437 16.50 -9.52 -6.34
C THR A 437 17.79 -8.82 -5.96
N GLN A 438 18.66 -9.53 -5.23
CA GLN A 438 20.04 -9.12 -4.95
C GLN A 438 21.05 -9.92 -5.77
N ASP A 439 20.58 -10.91 -6.56
CA ASP A 439 21.44 -11.68 -7.46
C ASP A 439 22.09 -10.76 -8.51
N PRO A 440 23.43 -10.69 -8.60
CA PRO A 440 24.12 -9.74 -9.49
C PRO A 440 23.89 -10.00 -10.98
N VAL A 441 23.56 -11.24 -11.37
CA VAL A 441 23.23 -11.59 -12.76
C VAL A 441 21.81 -11.13 -13.11
N LEU A 442 20.86 -11.40 -12.21
CA LEU A 442 19.48 -11.01 -12.42
C LEU A 442 19.30 -9.47 -12.35
N ARG A 443 20.00 -8.78 -11.46
CA ARG A 443 19.99 -7.31 -11.37
C ARG A 443 20.35 -6.63 -12.69
N LYS A 444 21.30 -7.17 -13.46
CA LYS A 444 21.67 -6.65 -14.80
C LYS A 444 20.52 -6.68 -15.82
N ARG A 445 19.43 -7.43 -15.55
CA ARG A 445 18.25 -7.50 -16.40
C ARG A 445 17.27 -6.35 -16.17
N PHE A 446 17.49 -5.54 -15.13
CA PHE A 446 16.64 -4.38 -14.88
C PHE A 446 16.76 -3.37 -16.05
N LYS A 447 15.61 -2.98 -16.61
CA LYS A 447 15.50 -2.09 -17.77
C LYS A 447 14.64 -0.85 -17.48
N GLY A 448 14.22 -0.68 -16.23
CA GLY A 448 13.46 0.49 -15.84
C GLY A 448 14.31 1.76 -15.88
N THR A 449 13.72 2.86 -16.28
CA THR A 449 14.34 4.18 -16.23
C THR A 449 13.46 5.15 -15.44
N PRO A 450 14.03 6.26 -14.93
CA PRO A 450 13.22 7.27 -14.27
C PRO A 450 12.09 7.81 -15.14
N GLU A 451 12.30 7.95 -16.45
CA GLU A 451 11.33 8.47 -17.41
C GLU A 451 10.07 7.61 -17.47
N HIS A 452 10.19 6.28 -17.38
CA HIS A 452 9.02 5.38 -17.34
C HIS A 452 8.15 5.67 -16.12
N VAL A 453 8.76 5.92 -14.97
CA VAL A 453 8.05 6.24 -13.72
C VAL A 453 7.48 7.66 -13.76
N ILE A 454 8.21 8.61 -14.33
CA ILE A 454 7.75 9.99 -14.54
C ILE A 454 6.52 10.01 -15.44
N ASN A 455 6.56 9.32 -16.58
CA ASN A 455 5.42 9.21 -17.50
C ASN A 455 4.20 8.65 -16.78
N PHE A 456 4.38 7.58 -15.99
CA PHE A 456 3.27 7.01 -15.21
C PHE A 456 2.62 8.04 -14.30
N PHE A 457 3.40 8.77 -13.50
CA PHE A 457 2.83 9.72 -12.54
C PHE A 457 2.18 10.94 -13.23
N PHE A 458 2.75 11.43 -14.33
CA PHE A 458 2.11 12.48 -15.11
C PHE A 458 0.81 12.02 -15.76
N TYR A 459 0.73 10.79 -16.25
CA TYR A 459 -0.52 10.25 -16.80
C TYR A 459 -1.59 10.10 -15.72
N VAL A 460 -1.24 9.62 -14.54
CA VAL A 460 -2.18 9.61 -13.41
C VAL A 460 -2.66 11.03 -13.08
N ALA A 461 -1.76 12.02 -13.06
CA ALA A 461 -2.11 13.40 -12.76
C ALA A 461 -2.97 14.03 -13.85
N GLU A 462 -2.74 13.76 -15.14
CA GLU A 462 -3.61 14.22 -16.23
C GLU A 462 -5.01 13.59 -16.15
N GLU A 463 -5.11 12.30 -15.79
CA GLU A 463 -6.40 11.68 -15.57
C GLU A 463 -7.15 12.30 -14.37
N VAL A 464 -6.44 12.67 -13.30
CA VAL A 464 -7.02 13.43 -12.17
C VAL A 464 -7.57 14.77 -12.66
N ARG A 465 -6.84 15.47 -13.54
CA ARG A 465 -7.29 16.75 -14.12
C ARG A 465 -8.58 16.58 -14.94
N GLU A 466 -8.64 15.55 -15.80
CA GLU A 466 -9.85 15.26 -16.57
C GLU A 466 -11.05 14.99 -15.64
N LEU A 467 -10.87 14.18 -14.61
CA LEU A 467 -11.93 13.87 -13.66
C LEU A 467 -12.38 15.10 -12.86
N LEU A 468 -11.46 15.93 -12.40
CA LEU A 468 -11.80 17.20 -11.74
C LEU A 468 -12.61 18.12 -12.66
N ALA A 469 -12.21 18.26 -13.94
CA ALA A 469 -12.94 19.03 -14.93
C ALA A 469 -14.38 18.53 -15.12
N GLU A 470 -14.55 17.19 -15.21
CA GLU A 470 -15.85 16.53 -15.33
C GLU A 470 -16.73 16.71 -14.09
N MET A 471 -16.13 16.72 -12.90
CA MET A 471 -16.81 16.97 -11.63
C MET A 471 -17.13 18.46 -11.38
N GLY A 472 -16.55 19.37 -12.19
CA GLY A 472 -16.75 20.82 -12.06
C GLY A 472 -15.84 21.50 -11.02
N PHE A 473 -14.64 20.96 -10.77
CA PHE A 473 -13.65 21.48 -9.84
C PHE A 473 -12.35 21.89 -10.54
N THR A 474 -11.69 22.90 -9.99
CA THR A 474 -10.40 23.40 -10.52
C THR A 474 -9.19 22.90 -9.75
N HIS A 475 -9.37 22.53 -8.49
CA HIS A 475 -8.27 22.10 -7.58
C HIS A 475 -8.66 20.86 -6.78
N LEU A 476 -7.69 19.99 -6.56
CA LEU A 476 -7.88 18.76 -5.78
C LEU A 476 -8.31 19.05 -4.33
N ASP A 477 -7.85 20.18 -3.75
CA ASP A 477 -8.22 20.58 -2.39
C ASP A 477 -9.73 20.81 -2.20
N GLN A 478 -10.44 21.13 -3.28
CA GLN A 478 -11.87 21.40 -3.24
C GLN A 478 -12.73 20.15 -3.00
N ILE A 479 -12.17 18.96 -3.22
CA ILE A 479 -12.89 17.70 -3.08
C ILE A 479 -12.42 16.87 -1.88
N ILE A 480 -11.46 17.35 -1.09
CA ILE A 480 -10.94 16.57 0.05
C ILE A 480 -12.03 16.45 1.13
N GLY A 481 -12.53 15.22 1.31
CA GLY A 481 -13.59 14.90 2.27
C GLY A 481 -14.99 15.32 1.81
N ASP A 482 -15.20 15.64 0.55
CA ASP A 482 -16.51 15.99 -0.06
C ASP A 482 -17.17 14.73 -0.63
N THR A 483 -17.80 13.91 0.24
CA THR A 483 -18.44 12.60 -0.10
C THR A 483 -19.94 12.70 -0.34
#